data_940484a7650b7af44425af6f3e00617b
#
_entry.id   940484a7650b7af44425af6f3e00617b
#
_cell.length_a   1.000
_cell.length_b   1.000
_cell.length_c   1.000
_cell.angle_alpha   90.00
_cell.angle_beta   90.00
_cell.angle_gamma   90.00
#
_symmetry.space_group_name_H-M   'P 1'
#
loop_
_entity.id
_entity.type
_entity.pdbx_description
1 polymer ?
#
loop_
_entity_poly.entity_id
_entity_poly.type
_entity_poly.pdbx_seq_one_letter_code
_entity_poly.pdbx_strand_id
1 'polypeptide(L)'
;MNRTRQTTDKSKNRITALYERLSRDDELAGDSNSIVNQKKMLEDYAKSNGYTDLVHFTDDGYSGGNFDRPGWKEMLWQIEDGSIGTVIVKDMSRVGRDYLQVGFYTEVFFREKGVHFVAISNGVDSDINTLSLIHISE
;
A
#
# COMPACT_ATOMS: atom_id res chain seq x y z
N MET A 1 1.41 -32.74 3.18
CA MET A 1 1.90 -32.41 4.30
C MET A 1 2.03 -30.94 4.52
N ASN A 2 3.00 -30.39 4.09
CA ASN A 2 3.18 -28.98 4.36
C ASN A 2 2.33 -28.09 3.53
N ARG A 3 1.58 -28.66 2.65
CA ARG A 3 0.84 -27.88 1.72
C ARG A 3 -0.22 -27.01 2.37
N THR A 4 -0.96 -27.59 3.31
CA THR A 4 -1.96 -26.81 4.01
C THR A 4 -1.33 -25.72 4.82
N ARG A 5 -0.23 -26.05 5.49
CA ARG A 5 0.45 -25.07 6.28
C ARG A 5 1.06 -24.00 5.41
N GLN A 6 1.57 -24.38 4.24
CA GLN A 6 2.10 -23.40 3.32
C GLN A 6 1.01 -22.43 2.87
N THR A 7 -0.17 -22.91 2.63
CA THR A 7 -1.25 -22.05 2.24
C THR A 7 -1.60 -21.08 3.36
N THR A 8 -1.64 -21.58 4.59
CA THR A 8 -1.93 -20.73 5.72
C THR A 8 -0.84 -19.69 5.95
N ASP A 9 0.41 -20.12 5.80
CA ASP A 9 1.54 -19.26 6.07
C ASP A 9 1.86 -18.34 4.91
N LYS A 10 1.22 -18.54 3.78
CA LYS A 10 1.58 -17.84 2.56
C LYS A 10 1.49 -16.33 2.72
N SER A 11 0.46 -15.83 3.37
CA SER A 11 0.34 -14.38 3.51
C SER A 11 1.41 -13.84 4.45
N LYS A 12 1.85 -14.61 5.43
CA LYS A 12 2.93 -14.17 6.31
C LYS A 12 4.26 -14.13 5.59
N ASN A 13 4.45 -15.02 4.61
CA ASN A 13 5.72 -15.10 3.90
C ASN A 13 5.74 -14.23 2.66
N ARG A 14 4.66 -13.52 2.41
CA ARG A 14 4.61 -12.64 1.25
C ARG A 14 5.27 -11.32 1.58
N ILE A 15 5.72 -10.65 0.54
CA ILE A 15 6.39 -9.37 0.65
C ILE A 15 5.43 -8.31 1.18
N THR A 16 5.95 -7.43 2.03
CA THR A 16 5.26 -6.21 2.41
C THR A 16 5.78 -5.09 1.53
N ALA A 17 4.93 -4.57 0.66
CA ALA A 17 5.30 -3.51 -0.26
C ALA A 17 5.10 -2.17 0.41
N LEU A 18 6.14 -1.35 0.39
CA LEU A 18 6.10 0.01 0.91
C LEU A 18 6.13 0.94 -0.29
N TYR A 19 5.02 1.62 -0.54
CA TYR A 19 4.92 2.45 -1.74
C TYR A 19 5.04 3.92 -1.41
N GLU A 20 5.97 4.60 -2.08
CA GLU A 20 6.19 6.03 -1.93
C GLU A 20 6.02 6.73 -3.26
N ARG A 21 5.35 7.87 -3.23
CA ARG A 21 5.19 8.70 -4.43
C ARG A 21 5.39 10.16 -4.07
N LEU A 22 6.12 10.86 -4.92
CA LEU A 22 6.32 12.29 -4.75
C LEU A 22 6.11 12.97 -6.08
N SER A 23 5.15 13.88 -6.15
CA SER A 23 4.93 14.72 -7.32
C SER A 23 5.64 16.05 -7.10
N ARG A 24 5.67 16.89 -8.14
CA ARG A 24 6.27 18.20 -8.02
C ARG A 24 5.51 19.06 -7.00
N ASP A 25 4.21 18.91 -6.97
CA ASP A 25 3.40 19.67 -6.00
C ASP A 25 3.77 19.28 -4.58
N ASP A 26 4.05 18.00 -4.36
CA ASP A 26 4.45 17.54 -3.04
C ASP A 26 5.78 18.11 -2.61
N GLU A 27 6.69 18.30 -3.56
CA GLU A 27 7.98 18.89 -3.25
C GLU A 27 7.83 20.29 -2.67
N LEU A 28 6.85 21.02 -3.17
CA LEU A 28 6.60 22.37 -2.69
C LEU A 28 5.95 22.38 -1.32
N ALA A 29 5.39 21.29 -0.89
CA ALA A 29 4.67 21.21 0.37
C ALA A 29 5.57 20.96 1.58
N GLY A 30 6.87 20.69 1.35
CA GLY A 30 7.82 20.53 2.44
C GLY A 30 8.34 19.12 2.59
N ASP A 31 9.21 18.95 3.59
CA ASP A 31 9.99 17.72 3.72
C ASP A 31 9.19 16.51 4.17
N SER A 32 8.05 16.72 4.85
CA SER A 32 7.33 15.57 5.40
C SER A 32 6.87 14.62 4.30
N ASN A 33 6.73 15.11 3.07
CA ASN A 33 6.33 14.29 1.95
C ASN A 33 7.50 13.78 1.12
N SER A 34 8.74 14.10 1.49
CA SER A 34 9.88 13.64 0.71
C SER A 34 9.94 12.13 0.67
N ILE A 35 10.60 11.61 -0.36
CA ILE A 35 10.74 10.16 -0.50
C ILE A 35 11.46 9.58 0.72
N VAL A 36 12.51 10.25 1.19
CA VAL A 36 13.27 9.78 2.36
C VAL A 36 12.37 9.67 3.58
N ASN A 37 11.57 10.70 3.84
CA ASN A 37 10.71 10.69 5.00
C ASN A 37 9.59 9.68 4.87
N GLN A 38 9.02 9.52 3.67
CA GLN A 38 8.03 8.48 3.46
C GLN A 38 8.61 7.10 3.73
N LYS A 39 9.80 6.82 3.19
CA LYS A 39 10.41 5.51 3.40
C LYS A 39 10.62 5.22 4.89
N LYS A 40 11.12 6.20 5.62
CA LYS A 40 11.35 6.00 7.05
C LYS A 40 10.05 5.74 7.77
N MET A 41 9.03 6.53 7.49
CA MET A 41 7.73 6.36 8.14
C MET A 41 7.16 4.98 7.88
N LEU A 42 7.21 4.53 6.63
CA LEU A 42 6.65 3.24 6.27
C LEU A 42 7.44 2.10 6.91
N GLU A 43 8.76 2.21 6.94
CA GLU A 43 9.58 1.18 7.57
C GLU A 43 9.32 1.10 9.06
N ASP A 44 9.26 2.26 9.72
CA ASP A 44 9.02 2.28 11.16
C ASP A 44 7.67 1.65 11.48
N TYR A 45 6.66 2.01 10.71
CA TYR A 45 5.33 1.45 10.91
C TYR A 45 5.34 -0.07 10.70
N ALA A 46 5.96 -0.51 9.61
CA ALA A 46 5.97 -1.93 9.28
C ALA A 46 6.68 -2.73 10.36
N LYS A 47 7.83 -2.24 10.81
CA LYS A 47 8.58 -2.96 11.83
C LYS A 47 7.84 -2.98 13.15
N SER A 48 7.19 -1.89 13.52
CA SER A 48 6.43 -1.82 14.76
C SER A 48 5.23 -2.77 14.76
N ASN A 49 4.73 -3.10 13.58
CA ASN A 49 3.56 -3.96 13.46
C ASN A 49 3.91 -5.37 13.03
N GLY A 50 5.19 -5.72 13.05
CA GLY A 50 5.60 -7.11 12.83
C GLY A 50 5.69 -7.54 11.38
N TYR A 51 5.64 -6.62 10.45
CA TYR A 51 5.80 -6.97 9.04
C TYR A 51 7.27 -7.23 8.72
N THR A 52 7.50 -8.19 7.84
CA THR A 52 8.85 -8.56 7.40
C THR A 52 8.90 -8.54 5.87
N ASP A 53 10.10 -8.75 5.33
CA ASP A 53 10.30 -8.77 3.89
C ASP A 53 9.82 -7.49 3.24
N LEU A 54 10.33 -6.38 3.75
CA LEU A 54 9.93 -5.05 3.27
C LEU A 54 10.61 -4.72 1.96
N VAL A 55 9.83 -4.34 0.96
CA VAL A 55 10.35 -3.93 -0.34
C VAL A 55 9.73 -2.60 -0.71
N HIS A 56 10.56 -1.64 -1.08
CA HIS A 56 10.10 -0.32 -1.48
C HIS A 56 9.79 -0.27 -2.97
N PHE A 57 8.67 0.37 -3.30
CA PHE A 57 8.33 0.70 -4.68
C PHE A 57 8.15 2.21 -4.71
N THR A 58 8.96 2.90 -5.49
CA THR A 58 9.07 4.35 -5.39
C THR A 58 8.86 5.01 -6.75
N ASP A 59 8.01 6.04 -6.77
CA ASP A 59 7.80 6.85 -7.96
C ASP A 59 8.05 8.31 -7.59
N ASP A 60 9.24 8.78 -7.91
CA ASP A 60 9.67 10.14 -7.61
C ASP A 60 9.45 11.00 -8.85
N GLY A 61 8.65 12.06 -8.72
CA GLY A 61 8.36 12.95 -9.82
C GLY A 61 7.11 12.56 -10.60
N TYR A 62 6.28 11.68 -10.09
CA TYR A 62 5.09 11.20 -10.79
C TYR A 62 3.82 11.70 -10.14
N SER A 63 2.89 12.13 -10.98
CA SER A 63 1.63 12.70 -10.55
C SER A 63 0.69 11.66 -9.96
N GLY A 64 -0.15 12.09 -9.02
CA GLY A 64 -1.24 11.26 -8.53
C GLY A 64 -2.44 11.27 -9.47
N GLY A 65 -2.39 12.04 -10.56
CA GLY A 65 -3.52 12.15 -11.47
C GLY A 65 -3.74 10.96 -12.38
N ASN A 66 -2.75 10.08 -12.49
CA ASN A 66 -2.93 8.84 -13.25
C ASN A 66 -2.08 7.75 -12.63
N PHE A 67 -2.24 6.53 -13.14
CA PHE A 67 -1.50 5.39 -12.62
C PHE A 67 -0.41 4.91 -13.55
N ASP A 68 0.03 5.76 -14.47
CA ASP A 68 1.13 5.45 -15.38
C ASP A 68 2.45 5.76 -14.69
N ARG A 69 2.80 4.92 -13.72
CA ARG A 69 3.99 5.09 -12.88
C ARG A 69 4.73 3.76 -12.81
N PRO A 70 6.02 3.75 -13.10
CA PRO A 70 6.76 2.47 -13.17
C PRO A 70 6.77 1.69 -11.86
N GLY A 71 6.97 2.37 -10.73
CA GLY A 71 6.99 1.67 -9.45
C GLY A 71 5.63 1.08 -9.11
N TRP A 72 4.57 1.85 -9.36
CA TRP A 72 3.21 1.36 -9.13
C TRP A 72 2.93 0.14 -10.00
N LYS A 73 3.29 0.21 -11.28
CA LYS A 73 3.05 -0.89 -12.19
C LYS A 73 3.81 -2.14 -11.79
N GLU A 74 5.05 -1.98 -11.37
CA GLU A 74 5.83 -3.12 -10.92
C GLU A 74 5.20 -3.76 -9.69
N MET A 75 4.72 -2.92 -8.75
CA MET A 75 4.05 -3.43 -7.57
C MET A 75 2.79 -4.20 -7.94
N LEU A 76 1.98 -3.65 -8.85
CA LEU A 76 0.77 -4.34 -9.28
C LEU A 76 1.10 -5.67 -9.93
N TRP A 77 2.16 -5.72 -10.72
CA TRP A 77 2.56 -6.95 -11.36
C TRP A 77 2.89 -8.02 -10.32
N GLN A 78 3.60 -7.63 -9.27
CA GLN A 78 3.95 -8.57 -8.22
C GLN A 78 2.76 -8.95 -7.35
N ILE A 79 1.78 -8.06 -7.23
CA ILE A 79 0.53 -8.41 -6.58
C ILE A 79 -0.19 -9.49 -7.40
N GLU A 80 -0.20 -9.33 -8.72
CA GLU A 80 -0.85 -10.30 -9.59
C GLU A 80 -0.21 -11.67 -9.49
N ASP A 81 1.11 -11.74 -9.33
CA ASP A 81 1.76 -13.04 -9.26
C ASP A 81 1.76 -13.63 -7.85
N GLY A 82 1.16 -12.93 -6.90
CA GLY A 82 0.98 -13.46 -5.56
C GLY A 82 2.14 -13.20 -4.60
N SER A 83 3.13 -12.41 -5.02
CA SER A 83 4.30 -12.18 -4.19
C SER A 83 4.04 -11.21 -3.04
N ILE A 84 3.10 -10.28 -3.21
CA ILE A 84 2.86 -9.23 -2.23
C ILE A 84 1.63 -9.54 -1.40
N GLY A 85 1.76 -9.47 -0.08
CA GLY A 85 0.65 -9.71 0.82
C GLY A 85 0.11 -8.47 1.50
N THR A 86 0.90 -7.40 1.54
CA THR A 86 0.51 -6.16 2.21
C THR A 86 1.08 -4.99 1.45
N VAL A 87 0.29 -3.90 1.35
CA VAL A 87 0.73 -2.64 0.76
C VAL A 87 0.54 -1.55 1.81
N ILE A 88 1.60 -0.80 2.10
CA ILE A 88 1.57 0.27 3.07
C ILE A 88 1.96 1.57 2.39
N VAL A 89 1.14 2.62 2.57
CA VAL A 89 1.44 3.94 2.04
C VAL A 89 1.30 4.96 3.16
N LYS A 90 1.90 6.12 2.97
CA LYS A 90 1.78 7.19 3.95
C LYS A 90 0.34 7.67 4.06
N ASP A 91 -0.30 7.91 2.93
CA ASP A 91 -1.69 8.35 2.90
C ASP A 91 -2.30 7.96 1.56
N MET A 92 -3.61 8.12 1.47
CA MET A 92 -4.34 7.68 0.28
C MET A 92 -3.90 8.41 -0.99
N SER A 93 -3.42 9.64 -0.86
CA SER A 93 -3.02 10.39 -2.04
C SER A 93 -1.79 9.80 -2.71
N ARG A 94 -1.01 8.98 -1.99
CA ARG A 94 0.11 8.28 -2.62
C ARG A 94 -0.39 7.27 -3.64
N VAL A 95 -1.55 6.64 -3.37
CA VAL A 95 -2.17 5.74 -4.33
C VAL A 95 -2.62 6.54 -5.55
N GLY A 96 -3.29 7.65 -5.35
CA GLY A 96 -3.72 8.49 -6.44
C GLY A 96 -4.71 9.52 -5.97
N ARG A 97 -5.11 10.40 -6.88
CA ARG A 97 -6.04 11.47 -6.58
C ARG A 97 -7.42 11.25 -7.18
N ASP A 98 -7.53 10.32 -8.11
CA ASP A 98 -8.83 9.99 -8.70
C ASP A 98 -9.58 9.10 -7.72
N TYR A 99 -10.61 9.67 -7.12
CA TYR A 99 -11.35 9.00 -6.06
C TYR A 99 -11.87 7.63 -6.50
N LEU A 100 -12.40 7.55 -7.71
CA LEU A 100 -12.98 6.29 -8.18
C LEU A 100 -11.91 5.23 -8.42
N GLN A 101 -10.77 5.62 -9.00
CA GLN A 101 -9.71 4.66 -9.26
C GLN A 101 -9.03 4.22 -7.98
N VAL A 102 -8.82 5.15 -7.05
CA VAL A 102 -8.25 4.80 -5.76
C VAL A 102 -9.17 3.81 -5.05
N GLY A 103 -10.47 4.08 -5.08
CA GLY A 103 -11.43 3.16 -4.47
C GLY A 103 -11.39 1.79 -5.11
N PHE A 104 -11.27 1.73 -6.43
CA PHE A 104 -11.16 0.45 -7.11
C PHE A 104 -9.97 -0.34 -6.61
N TYR A 105 -8.79 0.27 -6.58
CA TYR A 105 -7.60 -0.46 -6.15
C TYR A 105 -7.68 -0.88 -4.70
N THR A 106 -8.11 0.02 -3.82
CA THR A 106 -8.03 -0.27 -2.40
C THR A 106 -9.17 -1.17 -1.92
N GLU A 107 -10.35 -1.06 -2.51
CA GLU A 107 -11.51 -1.80 -2.02
C GLU A 107 -11.85 -3.02 -2.86
N VAL A 108 -11.41 -3.07 -4.10
CA VAL A 108 -11.73 -4.18 -4.98
C VAL A 108 -10.48 -4.99 -5.34
N PHE A 109 -9.52 -4.34 -6.00
CA PHE A 109 -8.38 -5.05 -6.54
C PHE A 109 -7.54 -5.71 -5.44
N PHE A 110 -7.15 -4.93 -4.44
CA PHE A 110 -6.32 -5.47 -3.36
C PHE A 110 -7.07 -6.56 -2.60
N ARG A 111 -8.35 -6.34 -2.36
CA ARG A 111 -9.15 -7.32 -1.64
C ARG A 111 -9.25 -8.63 -2.42
N GLU A 112 -9.48 -8.56 -3.72
CA GLU A 112 -9.58 -9.77 -4.55
C GLU A 112 -8.28 -10.54 -4.59
N LYS A 113 -7.15 -9.81 -4.49
CA LYS A 113 -5.85 -10.47 -4.52
C LYS A 113 -5.38 -10.90 -3.13
N GLY A 114 -6.19 -10.69 -2.12
CA GLY A 114 -5.82 -11.05 -0.77
C GLY A 114 -4.73 -10.15 -0.19
N VAL A 115 -4.69 -8.90 -0.62
CA VAL A 115 -3.68 -7.94 -0.17
C VAL A 115 -4.26 -7.05 0.91
N HIS A 116 -3.56 -6.97 2.02
CA HIS A 116 -3.91 -6.10 3.13
C HIS A 116 -3.39 -4.69 2.82
N PHE A 117 -4.23 -3.68 2.93
CA PHE A 117 -3.87 -2.31 2.58
C PHE A 117 -3.90 -1.40 3.80
N VAL A 118 -2.85 -0.59 3.94
CA VAL A 118 -2.72 0.35 5.06
C VAL A 118 -2.34 1.73 4.52
N ALA A 119 -3.09 2.77 4.91
CA ALA A 119 -2.71 4.16 4.66
C ALA A 119 -2.58 4.83 6.03
N ILE A 120 -1.34 5.02 6.46
CA ILE A 120 -1.04 5.36 7.84
C ILE A 120 -1.70 6.64 8.30
N SER A 121 -1.50 7.73 7.55
CA SER A 121 -1.98 9.04 7.95
C SER A 121 -3.49 9.18 7.91
N ASN A 122 -4.15 8.34 7.14
CA ASN A 122 -5.62 8.36 7.05
C ASN A 122 -6.26 7.41 8.04
N GLY A 123 -5.46 6.64 8.77
CA GLY A 123 -6.02 5.66 9.69
C GLY A 123 -6.72 4.51 8.99
N VAL A 124 -6.34 4.21 7.75
CA VAL A 124 -6.96 3.13 6.98
C VAL A 124 -6.14 1.87 7.15
N ASP A 125 -6.80 0.79 7.54
CA ASP A 125 -6.20 -0.53 7.65
C ASP A 125 -7.30 -1.49 7.28
N SER A 126 -7.15 -2.17 6.15
CA SER A 126 -8.25 -2.94 5.58
C SER A 126 -8.69 -4.08 6.48
N ASP A 127 -7.81 -4.60 7.32
CA ASP A 127 -8.20 -5.66 8.25
C ASP A 127 -9.06 -5.13 9.39
N ILE A 128 -8.80 -3.90 9.81
CA ILE A 128 -9.48 -3.33 10.96
C ILE A 128 -10.69 -2.53 10.52
N ASN A 129 -10.52 -1.69 9.51
CA ASN A 129 -11.54 -0.72 9.14
C ASN A 129 -12.68 -1.30 8.33
N THR A 130 -12.55 -2.55 7.88
CA THR A 130 -13.65 -3.18 7.16
C THR A 130 -14.91 -3.18 8.00
N LEU A 131 -14.80 -3.55 9.25
CA LEU A 131 -15.96 -3.56 10.14
C LEU A 131 -16.46 -2.17 10.42
N SER A 132 -15.54 -1.22 10.58
CA SER A 132 -15.93 0.16 10.80
C SER A 132 -16.70 0.73 9.64
N LEU A 133 -16.26 0.41 8.43
CA LEU A 133 -16.93 0.91 7.24
C LEU A 133 -18.33 0.33 7.12
N ILE A 134 -18.49 -0.93 7.47
CA ILE A 134 -19.81 -1.54 7.45
C ILE A 134 -20.73 -0.83 8.44
N HIS A 135 -20.21 -0.53 9.60
CA HIS A 135 -20.95 0.22 10.59
C HIS A 135 -21.40 1.57 10.06
N ILE A 136 -20.46 2.28 9.47
CA ILE A 136 -20.70 3.63 9.01
C ILE A 136 -21.74 3.67 7.91
N SER A 137 -21.72 2.69 7.05
CA SER A 137 -22.63 2.72 5.91
C SER A 137 -24.06 2.41 6.29
N GLU A 138 -24.29 2.04 7.49
CA GLU A 138 -25.67 1.88 7.96
C GLU A 138 -26.21 3.18 8.45
#